data_8a32b71fa7692a6e57316c1d52624b9f
#
_entry.id   8a32b71fa7692a6e57316c1d52624b9f
#
_cell.length_a   1.000
_cell.length_b   1.000
_cell.length_c   1.000
_cell.angle_alpha   90.00
_cell.angle_beta   90.00
_cell.angle_gamma   90.00
#
_symmetry.space_group_name_H-M   'P 1'
#
loop_
_entity.id
_entity.type
_entity.pdbx_description
1 polymer ?
#
loop_
_entity_poly.entity_id
_entity_poly.type
_entity_poly.pdbx_seq_one_letter_code
_entity_poly.pdbx_strand_id
1 'polypeptide(L)'
;MSEDIKAKSLNIENLVDYQKDTVVSREVIKKELGTVTFFAFDKGQGLSEHSAPFDAMVQVIDGEAEITISGNKNIVKKGEMIIMPANEPHALQAVNMLSLIHI
;
A
#
# COMPACT_ATOMS: atom_id res chain seq x y z
N MET A 1 4.71 20.47 4.01
CA MET A 1 4.06 20.89 5.04
C MET A 1 3.64 19.86 5.91
N SER A 2 3.40 20.23 6.98
CA SER A 2 3.37 19.26 7.93
C SER A 2 2.22 19.45 8.80
N GLU A 3 1.20 18.78 8.45
CA GLU A 3 0.12 18.62 9.36
C GLU A 3 0.54 17.62 10.41
N ASP A 4 0.39 17.96 11.67
CA ASP A 4 0.72 17.05 12.76
C ASP A 4 -0.43 16.07 12.93
N ILE A 5 -0.19 14.81 12.60
CA ILE A 5 -1.19 13.74 12.70
C ILE A 5 -1.03 12.89 13.96
N LYS A 6 -0.06 13.22 14.82
CA LYS A 6 0.15 12.45 16.05
C LYS A 6 -0.90 12.79 17.11
N ALA A 7 -1.22 11.80 17.92
CA ALA A 7 -2.13 11.93 19.07
C ALA A 7 -3.53 12.39 18.67
N LYS A 8 -3.96 12.05 17.49
CA LYS A 8 -5.29 12.37 16.98
C LYS A 8 -5.96 11.13 16.45
N SER A 9 -7.26 11.06 16.61
CA SER A 9 -8.05 10.03 15.96
C SER A 9 -8.30 10.45 14.52
N LEU A 10 -7.91 9.62 13.56
CA LEU A 10 -7.97 9.94 12.13
C LEU A 10 -8.78 8.90 11.39
N ASN A 11 -9.52 9.35 10.38
CA ASN A 11 -10.16 8.44 9.45
C ASN A 11 -9.12 8.05 8.39
N ILE A 12 -8.71 6.79 8.37
CA ILE A 12 -7.64 6.34 7.49
C ILE A 12 -7.97 6.50 6.01
N GLU A 13 -9.25 6.48 5.65
CA GLU A 13 -9.66 6.66 4.26
C GLU A 13 -9.39 8.08 3.77
N ASN A 14 -9.21 9.03 4.67
CA ASN A 14 -8.99 10.44 4.32
C ASN A 14 -7.54 10.86 4.32
N LEU A 15 -6.60 9.94 4.57
CA LEU A 15 -5.18 10.29 4.63
C LEU A 15 -4.54 10.46 3.26
N VAL A 16 -5.10 9.84 2.23
CA VAL A 16 -4.68 10.02 0.84
C VAL A 16 -5.92 10.08 -0.04
N ASP A 17 -5.82 10.80 -1.15
CA ASP A 17 -6.90 10.93 -2.12
C ASP A 17 -6.50 10.28 -3.44
N TYR A 18 -7.48 9.70 -4.13
CA TYR A 18 -7.28 9.17 -5.46
C TYR A 18 -7.06 10.32 -6.44
N GLN A 19 -6.15 10.12 -7.38
CA GLN A 19 -5.92 11.05 -8.47
C GLN A 19 -5.87 10.27 -9.77
N LYS A 20 -6.43 10.84 -10.82
CA LYS A 20 -6.58 10.17 -12.10
C LYS A 20 -5.23 9.72 -12.66
N ASP A 21 -5.18 8.49 -13.14
CA ASP A 21 -4.04 7.89 -13.83
C ASP A 21 -2.75 7.90 -13.03
N THR A 22 -2.82 7.88 -11.71
CA THR A 22 -1.61 7.96 -10.91
C THR A 22 -1.71 7.18 -9.59
N VAL A 23 -0.60 7.12 -8.91
CA VAL A 23 -0.45 6.57 -7.57
C VAL A 23 -0.08 7.71 -6.64
N VAL A 24 -0.83 7.88 -5.55
CA VAL A 24 -0.52 8.87 -4.52
C VAL A 24 -0.05 8.13 -3.28
N SER A 25 1.03 8.60 -2.67
CA SER A 25 1.56 8.01 -1.44
C SER A 25 1.74 9.06 -0.36
N ARG A 26 1.56 8.65 0.89
CA ARG A 26 1.81 9.49 2.05
C ARG A 26 2.46 8.66 3.13
N GLU A 27 3.71 8.97 3.45
CA GLU A 27 4.44 8.30 4.51
C GLU A 27 4.06 8.94 5.84
N VAL A 28 3.42 8.16 6.72
CA VAL A 28 2.90 8.69 7.99
C VAL A 28 3.81 8.39 9.16
N ILE A 29 4.62 7.35 9.09
CA ILE A 29 5.65 7.02 10.08
C ILE A 29 6.90 6.62 9.32
N LYS A 30 8.01 7.26 9.65
CA LYS A 30 9.32 6.90 9.08
C LYS A 30 10.33 6.81 10.20
N LYS A 31 10.89 5.62 10.39
CA LYS A 31 11.92 5.32 11.39
C LYS A 31 13.02 4.51 10.74
N GLU A 32 14.18 4.40 11.39
CA GLU A 32 15.28 3.60 10.87
C GLU A 32 14.87 2.14 10.62
N LEU A 33 14.01 1.61 11.49
CA LEU A 33 13.62 0.20 11.44
C LEU A 33 12.35 -0.07 10.65
N GLY A 34 11.69 0.98 10.16
CA GLY A 34 10.49 0.75 9.36
C GLY A 34 9.73 2.01 9.02
N THR A 35 8.82 1.87 8.09
CA THR A 35 7.95 2.95 7.62
C THR A 35 6.51 2.48 7.54
N VAL A 36 5.58 3.43 7.65
CA VAL A 36 4.17 3.19 7.35
C VAL A 36 3.76 4.21 6.30
N THR A 37 3.30 3.73 5.16
CA THR A 37 2.95 4.58 4.02
C THR A 37 1.54 4.25 3.54
N PHE A 38 0.73 5.27 3.32
CA PHE A 38 -0.58 5.13 2.72
C PHE A 38 -0.47 5.39 1.22
N PHE A 39 -1.16 4.57 0.43
CA PHE A 39 -1.18 4.69 -1.02
C PHE A 39 -2.62 4.77 -1.52
N ALA A 40 -2.83 5.54 -2.57
CA ALA A 40 -4.07 5.54 -3.34
C ALA A 40 -3.71 5.36 -4.81
N PHE A 41 -4.29 4.32 -5.44
CA PHE A 41 -4.02 3.96 -6.83
C PHE A 41 -5.27 4.17 -7.65
N ASP A 42 -5.15 4.81 -8.79
CA ASP A 42 -6.22 4.76 -9.77
C ASP A 42 -6.28 3.37 -10.39
N LYS A 43 -7.40 3.01 -10.94
CA LYS A 43 -7.61 1.70 -11.57
C LYS A 43 -6.54 1.43 -12.61
N GLY A 44 -5.93 0.24 -12.55
CA GLY A 44 -4.90 -0.18 -13.49
C GLY A 44 -3.50 0.29 -13.15
N GLN A 45 -3.34 1.20 -12.21
CA GLN A 45 -2.02 1.65 -11.75
C GLN A 45 -1.42 0.63 -10.79
N GLY A 46 -0.12 0.64 -10.63
CA GLY A 46 0.53 -0.32 -9.76
C GLY A 46 1.98 0.01 -9.47
N LEU A 47 2.64 -0.95 -8.82
CA LEU A 47 4.06 -0.88 -8.51
C LEU A 47 4.75 -2.04 -9.22
N SER A 48 5.85 -1.73 -9.91
CA SER A 48 6.60 -2.75 -10.65
C SER A 48 7.28 -3.73 -9.71
N GLU A 49 7.67 -4.89 -10.27
CA GLU A 49 8.30 -5.94 -9.48
C GLU A 49 9.60 -5.45 -8.84
N HIS A 50 9.73 -5.71 -7.56
CA HIS A 50 10.94 -5.41 -6.79
C HIS A 50 10.98 -6.34 -5.58
N SER A 51 12.08 -6.31 -4.85
CA SER A 51 12.19 -7.06 -3.60
C SER A 51 12.79 -6.17 -2.53
N ALA A 52 12.62 -6.58 -1.27
CA ALA A 52 13.15 -5.85 -0.13
C ALA A 52 13.76 -6.86 0.85
N PRO A 53 14.77 -6.46 1.63
CA PRO A 53 15.45 -7.38 2.56
C PRO A 53 14.70 -7.58 3.88
N PHE A 54 13.41 -7.26 3.92
CA PHE A 54 12.57 -7.39 5.12
C PHE A 54 11.16 -7.73 4.71
N ASP A 55 10.39 -8.28 5.66
CA ASP A 55 8.98 -8.54 5.44
C ASP A 55 8.21 -7.23 5.35
N ALA A 56 7.19 -7.20 4.51
CA ALA A 56 6.35 -6.02 4.37
C ALA A 56 4.89 -6.45 4.41
N MET A 57 4.06 -5.70 5.15
CA MET A 57 2.64 -5.96 5.23
C MET A 57 1.87 -4.97 4.38
N VAL A 58 0.91 -5.47 3.62
CA VAL A 58 -0.04 -4.64 2.88
C VAL A 58 -1.43 -4.91 3.43
N GLN A 59 -2.12 -3.85 3.82
CA GLN A 59 -3.51 -3.92 4.27
C GLN A 59 -4.37 -3.07 3.32
N VAL A 60 -5.37 -3.69 2.72
CA VAL A 60 -6.25 -3.00 1.77
C VAL A 60 -7.39 -2.34 2.52
N ILE A 61 -7.53 -1.02 2.38
CA ILE A 61 -8.59 -0.25 3.04
C ILE A 61 -9.75 0.08 2.10
N ASP A 62 -9.51 0.03 0.78
CA ASP A 62 -10.57 0.24 -0.21
C ASP A 62 -10.13 -0.41 -1.51
N GLY A 63 -11.06 -1.04 -2.21
CA GLY A 63 -10.79 -1.63 -3.52
C GLY A 63 -10.23 -3.04 -3.47
N GLU A 64 -9.45 -3.37 -4.49
CA GLU A 64 -8.96 -4.72 -4.68
C GLU A 64 -7.59 -4.66 -5.35
N ALA A 65 -6.63 -5.37 -4.79
CA ALA A 65 -5.26 -5.43 -5.30
C ALA A 65 -4.93 -6.83 -5.79
N GLU A 66 -4.20 -6.90 -6.92
CA GLU A 66 -3.55 -8.12 -7.35
C GLU A 66 -2.08 -8.00 -6.96
N ILE A 67 -1.65 -8.83 -6.04
CA ILE A 67 -0.27 -8.81 -5.55
C ILE A 67 0.41 -10.11 -5.96
N THR A 68 1.44 -9.98 -6.79
CA THR A 68 2.20 -11.13 -7.29
C THR A 68 3.45 -11.28 -6.45
N ILE A 69 3.61 -12.44 -5.81
CA ILE A 69 4.77 -12.74 -4.97
C ILE A 69 5.44 -13.98 -5.57
N SER A 70 6.69 -13.84 -5.99
CA SER A 70 7.47 -14.91 -6.61
C SER A 70 6.70 -15.62 -7.72
N GLY A 71 5.99 -14.84 -8.55
CA GLY A 71 5.21 -15.34 -9.66
C GLY A 71 3.81 -15.83 -9.33
N ASN A 72 3.43 -15.86 -8.06
CA ASN A 72 2.10 -16.31 -7.64
C ASN A 72 1.19 -15.12 -7.38
N LYS A 73 0.03 -15.10 -8.02
CA LYS A 73 -0.92 -14.00 -7.90
C LYS A 73 -1.85 -14.19 -6.71
N ASN A 74 -2.04 -13.12 -5.94
CA ASN A 74 -2.93 -13.10 -4.79
C ASN A 74 -3.87 -11.91 -4.93
N ILE A 75 -5.16 -12.14 -4.76
CA ILE A 75 -6.15 -11.05 -4.74
C ILE A 75 -6.42 -10.70 -3.29
N VAL A 76 -6.20 -9.43 -2.96
CA VAL A 76 -6.41 -8.90 -1.61
C VAL A 76 -7.47 -7.82 -1.69
N LYS A 77 -8.55 -7.99 -0.94
CA LYS A 77 -9.72 -7.11 -0.99
C LYS A 77 -9.83 -6.25 0.25
N LYS A 78 -10.72 -5.28 0.21
CA LYS A 78 -11.00 -4.40 1.34
C LYS A 78 -11.11 -5.19 2.65
N GLY A 79 -10.37 -4.76 3.65
CA GLY A 79 -10.34 -5.40 4.97
C GLY A 79 -9.38 -6.57 5.09
N GLU A 80 -8.74 -6.97 3.99
CA GLU A 80 -7.78 -8.06 3.98
C GLU A 80 -6.35 -7.54 3.97
N MET A 81 -5.41 -8.39 4.33
CA MET A 81 -3.99 -8.05 4.34
C MET A 81 -3.17 -9.22 3.82
N ILE A 82 -1.95 -8.91 3.40
CA ILE A 82 -0.97 -9.92 3.02
C ILE A 82 0.41 -9.49 3.52
N ILE A 83 1.25 -10.45 3.87
CA ILE A 83 2.65 -10.19 4.19
C ILE A 83 3.49 -10.66 3.02
N MET A 84 4.29 -9.74 2.48
CA MET A 84 5.23 -10.03 1.40
C MET A 84 6.56 -10.41 2.05
N PRO A 85 7.02 -11.67 1.87
CA PRO A 85 8.23 -12.13 2.56
C PRO A 85 9.49 -11.41 2.11
N ALA A 86 10.44 -11.28 3.01
CA ALA A 86 11.76 -10.69 2.71
C ALA A 86 12.42 -11.42 1.55
N ASN A 87 13.06 -10.65 0.69
CA ASN A 87 13.89 -11.13 -0.44
C ASN A 87 13.13 -11.85 -1.55
N GLU A 88 11.80 -11.90 -1.50
CA GLU A 88 11.00 -12.45 -2.60
C GLU A 88 10.49 -11.31 -3.48
N PRO A 89 10.59 -11.46 -4.81
CA PRO A 89 10.09 -10.41 -5.70
C PRO A 89 8.58 -10.28 -5.60
N HIS A 90 8.10 -9.04 -5.59
CA HIS A 90 6.68 -8.76 -5.52
C HIS A 90 6.31 -7.57 -6.39
N ALA A 91 5.09 -7.60 -6.90
CA ALA A 91 4.51 -6.54 -7.71
C ALA A 91 3.05 -6.35 -7.32
N LEU A 92 2.51 -5.19 -7.58
CA LEU A 92 1.15 -4.86 -7.20
C LEU A 92 0.45 -4.14 -8.34
N GLN A 93 -0.80 -4.52 -8.58
CA GLN A 93 -1.65 -3.83 -9.54
C GLN A 93 -3.03 -3.60 -8.95
N ALA A 94 -3.55 -2.39 -9.12
CA ALA A 94 -4.89 -2.04 -8.69
C ALA A 94 -5.90 -2.55 -9.70
N VAL A 95 -6.75 -3.50 -9.28
CA VAL A 95 -7.83 -4.01 -10.13
C VAL A 95 -8.93 -2.96 -10.25
N ASN A 96 -9.20 -2.26 -9.14
CA ASN A 96 -10.11 -1.12 -9.08
C ASN A 96 -9.36 0.02 -8.42
N MET A 97 -10.02 1.17 -8.23
CA MET A 97 -9.43 2.21 -7.38
C MET A 97 -9.09 1.57 -6.04
N LEU A 98 -7.85 1.73 -5.60
CA LEU A 98 -7.30 0.98 -4.49
C LEU A 98 -6.65 1.92 -3.49
N SER A 99 -6.98 1.75 -2.21
CA SER A 99 -6.30 2.45 -1.13
C SER A 99 -5.75 1.40 -0.17
N LEU A 100 -4.48 1.51 0.20
CA LEU A 100 -3.83 0.53 1.05
C LEU A 100 -2.79 1.17 1.96
N ILE A 101 -2.42 0.42 3.00
CA ILE A 101 -1.34 0.77 3.93
C ILE A 101 -0.22 -0.23 3.70
N HIS A 102 0.99 0.30 3.50
CA HIS A 102 2.19 -0.51 3.37
C HIS A 102 3.04 -0.32 4.63
N ILE A 103 3.40 -1.40 5.29
CA ILE A 103 4.15 -1.37 6.53
C ILE A 103 5.42 -2.20 6.39
#